data_95fdb1c9e83f03735707c868251c1182
#
_entry.id   95fdb1c9e83f03735707c868251c1182
#
_cell.length_a   1.000
_cell.length_b   1.000
_cell.length_c   1.000
_cell.angle_alpha   90.00
_cell.angle_beta   90.00
_cell.angle_gamma   90.00
#
_symmetry.space_group_name_H-M   'P 1'
#
loop_
_entity.id
_entity.type
_entity.pdbx_description
1 polymer ?
#
loop_
_entity_poly.entity_id
_entity_poly.type
_entity_poly.pdbx_seq_one_letter_code
_entity_poly.pdbx_strand_id
1 'polypeptide(L)'
;AYVIDAPLVNGITNRKVRFGVRAVAPDGVTKSETSWTALQDAPYNDTNDNVVLSRPVIKANEMFNVRFEDELHPNAKEWKVVQASTQRTVKVVQNAKSFDLELDEEGLYDLTITDNKGKATTIRGIIQVSPQSTGAAPQITDITADKTSVEGGKDVTYSATTNEGEGHASHGLIIEDPKMLQIPAALQVGKNYSYALWFKANKLAHDKQGTNLISKNTVKDRWPHNNWGDLWVQIRPEVTDKFKNKVHPANEISFNTMGWTAHDNPNFDMISTDYSITPGVWNHLVVCHNDGNIQTMYLNGRKVAQVAFTNSIRREESRDGRIQIYQPADIFIGGGGVYKSGFNGVIDEVQIWNRELSESDVQRAMKGYKEGEVPEGLMGYFTFETKEGESVFPNLGKGGADYKAHLVVMANSGGEDTSKAGYQDMPADNSVVGNPGIEGSLNITTTYTWKLEGANNPTVEGKTATVQYSNMGKVGATLTLSNQWGETTLTKDNLVEVTSSTGINEVESSVAFEAFPNPFVESVNLRFAEGGTYTLNVLNANGMLVQSNLLTTAAGEVTNVNVTGAKGLYILQIVKGGKTYKTIKLVKK
;
A
#
# COMPACT_ATOMS: atom_id res chain seq x y z
N ALA A 1 29.29 26.42 -4.91
CA ALA A 1 29.83 25.28 -4.14
C ALA A 1 28.76 24.19 -4.21
N TYR A 2 29.11 23.05 -4.77
CA TYR A 2 28.24 21.88 -4.75
C TYR A 2 28.63 21.09 -3.51
N VAL A 3 27.69 20.88 -2.59
CA VAL A 3 27.83 19.91 -1.50
C VAL A 3 27.48 18.56 -2.11
N ILE A 4 28.46 17.70 -2.27
CA ILE A 4 28.21 16.30 -2.61
C ILE A 4 28.07 15.58 -1.28
N ASP A 5 26.85 15.24 -0.92
CA ASP A 5 26.59 14.25 0.12
C ASP A 5 27.02 12.90 -0.46
N ALA A 6 28.26 12.52 -0.22
CA ALA A 6 28.69 11.17 -0.53
C ALA A 6 28.03 10.25 0.50
N PRO A 7 27.34 9.17 0.05
CA PRO A 7 26.85 8.19 0.99
C PRO A 7 28.01 7.67 1.83
N LEU A 8 27.82 7.62 3.14
CA LEU A 8 28.79 7.00 4.06
C LEU A 8 29.08 5.59 3.56
N VAL A 9 30.33 5.33 3.26
CA VAL A 9 30.78 3.98 2.87
C VAL A 9 30.87 3.18 4.14
N ASN A 10 29.78 2.52 4.51
CA ASN A 10 29.69 1.70 5.69
C ASN A 10 30.69 0.55 5.61
N GLY A 11 31.36 0.22 6.71
CA GLY A 11 32.18 -0.98 6.85
C GLY A 11 33.64 -0.88 6.42
N ILE A 12 34.15 0.29 6.02
CA ILE A 12 35.54 0.44 5.63
C ILE A 12 36.38 0.96 6.81
N THR A 13 36.94 0.07 7.60
CA THR A 13 37.99 0.44 8.54
C THR A 13 39.33 0.60 7.81
N ASN A 14 40.05 1.68 8.11
CA ASN A 14 41.38 2.01 7.55
C ASN A 14 41.45 2.19 6.04
N ARG A 15 40.33 2.46 5.38
CA ARG A 15 40.37 2.86 3.97
C ARG A 15 40.43 4.37 3.82
N LYS A 16 41.26 4.77 2.85
CA LYS A 16 41.33 6.15 2.43
C LYS A 16 40.55 6.32 1.15
N VAL A 17 39.68 7.31 1.09
CA VAL A 17 38.89 7.68 -0.08
C VAL A 17 39.37 9.02 -0.64
N ARG A 18 39.21 9.20 -1.92
CA ARG A 18 39.37 10.47 -2.59
C ARG A 18 38.21 10.72 -3.53
N PHE A 19 37.81 11.93 -3.68
CA PHE A 19 36.74 12.35 -4.58
C PHE A 19 37.37 12.89 -5.85
N GLY A 20 36.87 12.40 -7.01
CA GLY A 20 37.24 12.92 -8.32
C GLY A 20 36.10 13.78 -8.88
N VAL A 21 36.43 15.01 -9.27
CA VAL A 21 35.48 15.93 -9.91
C VAL A 21 35.93 16.17 -11.34
N ARG A 22 35.02 16.08 -12.28
CA ARG A 22 35.24 16.45 -13.67
C ARG A 22 34.07 17.26 -14.20
N ALA A 23 34.35 18.20 -15.08
CA ALA A 23 33.32 18.88 -15.83
C ALA A 23 32.86 18.01 -17.01
N VAL A 24 31.58 18.07 -17.31
CA VAL A 24 30.98 17.45 -18.49
C VAL A 24 30.37 18.58 -19.30
N ALA A 25 30.74 18.68 -20.60
CA ALA A 25 30.17 19.69 -21.46
C ALA A 25 28.66 19.44 -21.71
N PRO A 26 27.93 20.44 -22.21
CA PRO A 26 26.48 20.28 -22.48
C PRO A 26 26.16 19.18 -23.51
N ASP A 27 27.12 18.73 -24.30
CA ASP A 27 27.00 17.60 -25.22
C ASP A 27 26.92 16.23 -24.51
N GLY A 28 27.18 16.19 -23.21
CA GLY A 28 27.18 14.97 -22.40
C GLY A 28 28.36 14.01 -22.66
N VAL A 29 29.19 14.30 -23.67
CA VAL A 29 30.26 13.41 -24.12
C VAL A 29 31.64 13.96 -23.77
N THR A 30 31.88 15.24 -24.04
CA THR A 30 33.15 15.92 -23.74
C THR A 30 33.33 16.08 -22.24
N LYS A 31 34.43 15.55 -21.70
CA LYS A 31 34.72 15.56 -20.26
C LYS A 31 36.12 16.14 -20.01
N SER A 32 36.24 16.93 -18.95
CA SER A 32 37.55 17.38 -18.47
C SER A 32 38.34 16.22 -17.85
N GLU A 33 39.63 16.44 -17.63
CA GLU A 33 40.37 15.59 -16.71
C GLU A 33 39.73 15.61 -15.30
N THR A 34 39.88 14.49 -14.57
CA THR A 34 39.35 14.38 -13.22
C THR A 34 40.34 14.99 -12.23
N SER A 35 39.92 16.02 -11.52
CA SER A 35 40.66 16.57 -10.40
C SER A 35 40.32 15.77 -9.14
N TRP A 36 41.32 15.27 -8.46
CA TRP A 36 41.16 14.41 -7.28
C TRP A 36 41.51 15.15 -5.99
N THR A 37 40.70 14.94 -4.95
CA THR A 37 41.06 15.37 -3.58
C THR A 37 42.21 14.53 -3.05
N ALA A 38 42.86 15.03 -2.00
CA ALA A 38 43.77 14.20 -1.19
C ALA A 38 43.01 13.00 -0.61
N LEU A 39 43.74 11.91 -0.34
CA LEU A 39 43.19 10.75 0.36
C LEU A 39 42.77 11.15 1.77
N GLN A 40 41.53 10.90 2.09
CA GLN A 40 40.94 11.15 3.42
C GLN A 40 40.49 9.83 4.02
N ASP A 41 40.52 9.77 5.36
CA ASP A 41 39.95 8.60 6.05
C ASP A 41 38.43 8.60 5.83
N ALA A 42 37.89 7.48 5.35
CA ALA A 42 36.46 7.30 5.21
C ALA A 42 35.84 7.16 6.61
N PRO A 43 34.77 7.90 6.93
CA PRO A 43 34.05 7.64 8.15
C PRO A 43 33.53 6.20 8.15
N TYR A 44 33.77 5.51 9.24
CA TYR A 44 33.36 4.12 9.44
C TYR A 44 32.15 4.10 10.36
N ASN A 45 31.07 3.49 9.91
CA ASN A 45 29.92 3.21 10.74
C ASN A 45 29.98 1.75 11.19
N ASP A 46 30.41 1.53 12.43
CA ASP A 46 30.49 0.18 13.04
C ASP A 46 29.24 -0.16 13.86
N THR A 47 28.11 0.46 13.53
CA THR A 47 26.85 0.16 14.22
C THR A 47 26.34 -1.22 13.80
N ASN A 48 25.99 -2.03 14.80
CA ASN A 48 25.44 -3.37 14.60
C ASN A 48 23.96 -3.36 14.21
N ASP A 49 23.39 -2.23 13.86
CA ASP A 49 21.98 -2.03 13.55
C ASP A 49 21.67 -2.01 12.04
N ASN A 50 22.67 -1.92 11.19
CA ASN A 50 22.53 -1.97 9.75
C ASN A 50 22.44 -3.40 9.24
N VAL A 51 21.30 -4.03 9.43
CA VAL A 51 21.04 -5.42 9.02
C VAL A 51 20.02 -5.48 7.90
N VAL A 52 20.24 -6.36 6.96
CA VAL A 52 19.34 -6.65 5.85
C VAL A 52 18.95 -8.12 5.89
N LEU A 53 17.66 -8.37 5.72
CA LEU A 53 17.12 -9.69 5.47
C LEU A 53 16.95 -9.85 3.95
N SER A 54 17.30 -11.02 3.42
CA SER A 54 17.15 -11.29 1.98
C SER A 54 15.69 -11.24 1.51
N ARG A 55 14.74 -11.29 2.45
CA ARG A 55 13.30 -11.19 2.20
C ARG A 55 12.64 -10.34 3.26
N PRO A 56 11.77 -9.42 2.88
CA PRO A 56 11.05 -8.54 3.83
C PRO A 56 9.98 -9.29 4.62
N VAL A 57 9.40 -10.34 4.05
CA VAL A 57 8.43 -11.24 4.68
C VAL A 57 8.95 -12.66 4.53
N ILE A 58 8.97 -13.39 5.63
CA ILE A 58 9.50 -14.74 5.74
C ILE A 58 8.32 -15.65 6.09
N LYS A 59 8.28 -16.83 5.47
CA LYS A 59 7.33 -17.88 5.83
C LYS A 59 8.00 -18.91 6.71
N ALA A 60 7.23 -19.58 7.56
CA ALA A 60 7.72 -20.73 8.30
C ALA A 60 8.32 -21.78 7.35
N ASN A 61 9.44 -22.37 7.73
CA ASN A 61 10.21 -23.35 6.94
C ASN A 61 10.79 -22.81 5.61
N GLU A 62 10.93 -21.51 5.48
CA GLU A 62 11.58 -20.87 4.34
C GLU A 62 12.98 -20.39 4.72
N MET A 63 13.97 -20.77 3.91
CA MET A 63 15.35 -20.33 4.11
C MET A 63 15.51 -18.86 3.68
N PHE A 64 16.12 -18.05 4.51
CA PHE A 64 16.50 -16.67 4.19
C PHE A 64 17.86 -16.31 4.76
N ASN A 65 18.46 -15.26 4.22
CA ASN A 65 19.78 -14.79 4.65
C ASN A 65 19.66 -13.55 5.53
N VAL A 66 20.39 -13.53 6.61
CA VAL A 66 20.58 -12.40 7.53
C VAL A 66 22.02 -11.92 7.38
N ARG A 67 22.22 -10.65 7.09
CA ARG A 67 23.55 -10.08 6.87
C ARG A 67 23.63 -8.61 7.28
N PHE A 68 24.83 -8.11 7.44
CA PHE A 68 25.02 -6.67 7.46
C PHE A 68 24.73 -6.09 6.07
N GLU A 69 24.17 -4.88 6.03
CA GLU A 69 23.95 -4.13 4.80
C GLU A 69 25.27 -3.88 4.07
N ASP A 70 26.29 -3.53 4.83
CA ASP A 70 27.64 -3.32 4.30
C ASP A 70 28.43 -4.63 4.23
N GLU A 71 28.75 -5.04 3.02
CA GLU A 71 29.57 -6.24 2.76
C GLU A 71 30.96 -6.18 3.38
N LEU A 72 31.45 -4.99 3.70
CA LEU A 72 32.78 -4.80 4.29
C LEU A 72 32.74 -4.72 5.82
N HIS A 73 31.54 -4.78 6.42
CA HIS A 73 31.40 -4.82 7.88
C HIS A 73 32.24 -5.98 8.46
N PRO A 74 32.96 -5.80 9.58
CA PRO A 74 33.67 -6.88 10.22
C PRO A 74 32.70 -7.97 10.69
N ASN A 75 33.20 -9.20 10.83
CA ASN A 75 32.39 -10.26 11.41
C ASN A 75 31.86 -9.85 12.77
N ALA A 76 30.59 -10.09 13.03
CA ALA A 76 30.10 -10.04 14.40
C ALA A 76 30.72 -11.16 15.22
N LYS A 77 31.06 -10.90 16.45
CA LYS A 77 31.51 -11.94 17.38
C LYS A 77 30.44 -12.98 17.59
N GLU A 78 29.17 -12.52 17.72
CA GLU A 78 28.02 -13.37 17.90
C GLU A 78 26.75 -12.73 17.28
N TRP A 79 25.99 -13.58 16.62
CA TRP A 79 24.58 -13.33 16.27
C TRP A 79 23.71 -14.24 17.11
N LYS A 80 22.67 -13.71 17.72
CA LYS A 80 21.72 -14.48 18.52
C LYS A 80 20.30 -14.12 18.09
N VAL A 81 19.53 -15.13 17.68
CA VAL A 81 18.11 -14.98 17.32
C VAL A 81 17.24 -15.56 18.43
N VAL A 82 16.27 -14.79 18.86
CA VAL A 82 15.40 -15.12 20.00
C VAL A 82 13.95 -14.88 19.60
N GLN A 83 13.07 -15.85 19.84
CA GLN A 83 11.64 -15.67 19.66
C GLN A 83 11.12 -14.62 20.65
N ALA A 84 10.50 -13.55 20.16
CA ALA A 84 10.17 -12.38 20.99
C ALA A 84 9.17 -12.70 22.11
N SER A 85 8.17 -13.52 21.84
CA SER A 85 7.10 -13.87 22.79
C SER A 85 7.57 -14.79 23.92
N THR A 86 8.37 -15.81 23.60
CA THR A 86 8.81 -16.85 24.54
C THR A 86 10.20 -16.61 25.14
N GLN A 87 10.98 -15.71 24.52
CA GLN A 87 12.41 -15.51 24.80
C GLN A 87 13.30 -16.74 24.58
N ARG A 88 12.79 -17.73 23.85
CA ARG A 88 13.55 -18.91 23.44
C ARG A 88 14.62 -18.53 22.41
N THR A 89 15.87 -18.88 22.68
CA THR A 89 16.94 -18.75 21.70
C THR A 89 16.78 -19.83 20.63
N VAL A 90 16.67 -19.42 19.38
CA VAL A 90 16.46 -20.34 18.24
C VAL A 90 17.73 -20.53 17.41
N LYS A 91 18.63 -19.55 17.39
CA LYS A 91 19.89 -19.63 16.65
C LYS A 91 20.97 -18.82 17.34
N VAL A 92 22.19 -19.34 17.32
CA VAL A 92 23.41 -18.60 17.67
C VAL A 92 24.45 -18.89 16.58
N VAL A 93 25.06 -17.84 16.06
CA VAL A 93 26.12 -17.92 15.05
C VAL A 93 27.31 -17.11 15.53
N GLN A 94 28.52 -17.68 15.45
CA GLN A 94 29.73 -17.04 15.92
C GLN A 94 30.60 -16.57 14.75
N ASN A 95 31.24 -15.43 14.92
CA ASN A 95 32.28 -14.91 14.04
C ASN A 95 31.90 -14.89 12.55
N ALA A 96 30.71 -14.35 12.24
CA ALA A 96 30.15 -14.32 10.88
C ALA A 96 29.70 -12.91 10.47
N LYS A 97 29.71 -12.63 9.16
CA LYS A 97 29.09 -11.43 8.55
C LYS A 97 27.65 -11.65 8.17
N SER A 98 27.32 -12.90 7.87
CA SER A 98 26.01 -13.33 7.44
C SER A 98 25.77 -14.77 7.81
N PHE A 99 24.51 -15.16 7.83
CA PHE A 99 24.14 -16.56 8.02
C PHE A 99 22.77 -16.81 7.40
N ASP A 100 22.55 -18.08 7.06
CA ASP A 100 21.24 -18.54 6.61
C ASP A 100 20.44 -19.04 7.80
N LEU A 101 19.15 -18.72 7.79
CA LEU A 101 18.21 -19.03 8.85
C LEU A 101 16.92 -19.60 8.26
N GLU A 102 16.45 -20.66 8.89
CA GLU A 102 15.13 -21.23 8.68
C GLU A 102 14.42 -21.29 10.02
N LEU A 103 13.18 -20.87 10.08
CA LEU A 103 12.37 -20.83 11.30
C LEU A 103 11.07 -21.62 11.06
N ASP A 104 10.74 -22.49 11.97
CA ASP A 104 9.60 -23.40 11.89
C ASP A 104 8.33 -22.85 12.53
N GLU A 105 8.44 -21.81 13.35
CA GLU A 105 7.33 -21.20 14.06
C GLU A 105 7.09 -19.77 13.57
N GLU A 106 5.83 -19.43 13.40
CA GLU A 106 5.38 -18.06 13.12
C GLU A 106 5.66 -17.11 14.29
N GLY A 107 5.74 -15.82 14.01
CA GLY A 107 5.87 -14.79 15.02
C GLY A 107 7.03 -13.84 14.77
N LEU A 108 7.32 -13.06 15.80
CA LEU A 108 8.38 -12.06 15.77
C LEU A 108 9.63 -12.60 16.47
N TYR A 109 10.80 -12.29 15.92
CA TYR A 109 12.08 -12.68 16.49
C TYR A 109 13.00 -11.48 16.63
N ASP A 110 13.65 -11.40 17.76
CA ASP A 110 14.66 -10.42 18.08
C ASP A 110 16.03 -10.91 17.59
N LEU A 111 16.84 -10.00 17.08
CA LEU A 111 18.20 -10.26 16.65
C LEU A 111 19.16 -9.47 17.53
N THR A 112 20.02 -10.16 18.28
CA THR A 112 21.10 -9.55 19.05
C THR A 112 22.42 -9.79 18.34
N ILE A 113 23.18 -8.72 18.16
CA ILE A 113 24.49 -8.73 17.51
C ILE A 113 25.51 -8.26 18.52
N THR A 114 26.54 -9.07 18.78
CA THR A 114 27.66 -8.69 19.66
C THR A 114 28.87 -8.43 18.79
N ASP A 115 29.46 -7.25 18.88
CA ASP A 115 30.68 -6.88 18.17
C ASP A 115 31.94 -7.49 18.80
N ASN A 116 33.09 -7.30 18.16
CA ASN A 116 34.36 -7.79 18.64
C ASN A 116 34.87 -7.09 19.92
N LYS A 117 34.25 -5.97 20.30
CA LYS A 117 34.51 -5.24 21.54
C LYS A 117 33.60 -5.68 22.68
N GLY A 118 32.65 -6.59 22.41
CA GLY A 118 31.69 -7.10 23.37
C GLY A 118 30.45 -6.25 23.56
N LYS A 119 30.26 -5.21 22.74
CA LYS A 119 29.02 -4.39 22.74
C LYS A 119 27.93 -5.20 22.06
N ALA A 120 26.80 -5.40 22.73
CA ALA A 120 25.62 -6.04 22.19
C ALA A 120 24.58 -5.00 21.76
N THR A 121 24.01 -5.16 20.56
CA THR A 121 22.88 -4.39 20.05
C THR A 121 21.75 -5.36 19.73
N THR A 122 20.54 -5.10 20.22
CA THR A 122 19.37 -5.93 19.93
C THR A 122 18.38 -5.15 19.08
N ILE A 123 18.05 -5.71 17.91
CA ILE A 123 17.01 -5.20 17.02
C ILE A 123 15.76 -6.03 17.26
N ARG A 124 14.74 -5.40 17.84
CA ARG A 124 13.52 -6.07 18.27
C ARG A 124 12.57 -6.32 17.11
N GLY A 125 12.08 -7.56 17.00
CA GLY A 125 11.07 -7.94 16.02
C GLY A 125 11.48 -7.80 14.56
N ILE A 126 12.78 -7.65 14.27
CA ILE A 126 13.25 -7.44 12.89
C ILE A 126 12.96 -8.63 11.98
N ILE A 127 12.98 -9.86 12.52
CA ILE A 127 12.63 -11.06 11.76
C ILE A 127 11.16 -11.35 12.04
N GLN A 128 10.35 -11.31 10.99
CA GLN A 128 8.90 -11.49 11.06
C GLN A 128 8.52 -12.70 10.21
N VAL A 129 8.12 -13.77 10.88
CA VAL A 129 7.70 -15.02 10.25
C VAL A 129 6.19 -15.05 10.23
N SER A 130 5.64 -14.97 9.03
CA SER A 130 4.20 -15.06 8.82
C SER A 130 3.71 -16.49 8.99
N PRO A 131 2.44 -16.67 9.39
CA PRO A 131 1.80 -17.96 9.35
C PRO A 131 2.01 -18.61 7.98
N GLN A 132 2.19 -19.92 7.96
CA GLN A 132 2.19 -20.66 6.73
C GLN A 132 0.76 -20.61 6.20
N SER A 133 0.49 -19.65 5.30
CA SER A 133 -0.85 -19.55 4.75
C SER A 133 -1.11 -20.77 3.89
N THR A 134 -2.13 -21.51 4.24
CA THR A 134 -2.76 -22.51 3.38
C THR A 134 -3.60 -21.80 2.32
N GLY A 135 -2.99 -20.91 1.55
CA GLY A 135 -3.67 -20.23 0.46
C GLY A 135 -3.95 -21.19 -0.69
N ALA A 136 -5.00 -20.92 -1.44
CA ALA A 136 -5.32 -21.66 -2.65
C ALA A 136 -4.80 -20.93 -3.88
N ALA A 137 -4.41 -21.67 -4.91
CA ALA A 137 -4.17 -21.11 -6.23
C ALA A 137 -5.43 -20.36 -6.71
N PRO A 138 -5.28 -19.28 -7.48
CA PRO A 138 -6.42 -18.54 -8.00
C PRO A 138 -7.24 -19.43 -8.93
N GLN A 139 -8.54 -19.19 -9.03
CA GLN A 139 -9.43 -19.94 -9.89
C GLN A 139 -10.05 -19.03 -10.95
N ILE A 140 -10.21 -19.55 -12.16
CA ILE A 140 -10.93 -18.91 -13.26
C ILE A 140 -12.17 -19.74 -13.53
N THR A 141 -13.35 -19.16 -13.34
CA THR A 141 -14.61 -19.87 -13.58
C THR A 141 -15.17 -19.62 -14.95
N ASP A 142 -14.93 -18.43 -15.52
CA ASP A 142 -15.37 -18.09 -16.86
C ASP A 142 -14.54 -16.97 -17.49
N ILE A 143 -14.52 -16.92 -18.83
CA ILE A 143 -14.00 -15.82 -19.64
C ILE A 143 -15.14 -15.33 -20.54
N THR A 144 -15.32 -14.03 -20.61
CA THR A 144 -16.32 -13.37 -21.42
C THR A 144 -15.71 -12.26 -22.27
N ALA A 145 -16.38 -11.91 -23.35
CA ALA A 145 -16.07 -10.71 -24.13
C ALA A 145 -17.27 -9.78 -24.12
N ASP A 146 -17.03 -8.46 -24.20
CA ASP A 146 -18.07 -7.45 -24.25
C ASP A 146 -18.93 -7.53 -25.54
N LYS A 147 -18.41 -8.23 -26.56
CA LYS A 147 -19.05 -8.45 -27.87
C LYS A 147 -18.82 -9.86 -28.34
N THR A 148 -19.84 -10.49 -28.93
CA THR A 148 -19.73 -11.79 -29.58
C THR A 148 -19.31 -11.68 -31.07
N SER A 149 -19.40 -10.48 -31.62
CA SER A 149 -18.95 -10.15 -32.97
C SER A 149 -18.39 -8.73 -33.01
N VAL A 150 -17.28 -8.54 -33.70
CA VAL A 150 -16.59 -7.24 -33.82
C VAL A 150 -16.06 -7.06 -35.25
N GLU A 151 -16.14 -5.85 -35.78
CA GLU A 151 -15.47 -5.52 -37.05
C GLU A 151 -13.96 -5.41 -36.85
N GLY A 152 -13.19 -5.86 -37.83
CA GLY A 152 -11.74 -5.73 -37.83
C GLY A 152 -11.28 -4.30 -37.54
N GLY A 153 -10.29 -4.14 -36.66
CA GLY A 153 -9.76 -2.86 -36.21
C GLY A 153 -10.60 -2.14 -35.16
N LYS A 154 -11.67 -2.75 -34.64
CA LYS A 154 -12.44 -2.23 -33.51
C LYS A 154 -12.08 -2.94 -32.21
N ASP A 155 -12.25 -2.24 -31.10
CA ASP A 155 -11.94 -2.77 -29.78
C ASP A 155 -12.91 -3.86 -29.35
N VAL A 156 -12.35 -4.89 -28.75
CA VAL A 156 -13.06 -5.90 -27.95
C VAL A 156 -12.38 -6.01 -26.60
N THR A 157 -13.20 -6.08 -25.55
CA THR A 157 -12.72 -6.17 -24.18
C THR A 157 -13.07 -7.53 -23.60
N TYR A 158 -12.06 -8.24 -23.14
CA TYR A 158 -12.19 -9.50 -22.41
C TYR A 158 -12.18 -9.25 -20.92
N SER A 159 -13.01 -10.01 -20.22
CA SER A 159 -13.08 -10.05 -18.75
C SER A 159 -13.29 -11.47 -18.28
N ALA A 160 -13.02 -11.73 -17.02
CA ALA A 160 -13.17 -13.07 -16.46
C ALA A 160 -13.88 -13.02 -15.10
N THR A 161 -14.60 -14.09 -14.80
CA THR A 161 -15.07 -14.36 -13.44
C THR A 161 -14.02 -15.22 -12.76
N THR A 162 -13.45 -14.66 -11.70
CA THR A 162 -12.31 -15.26 -11.01
C THR A 162 -12.54 -15.31 -9.50
N ASN A 163 -11.90 -16.29 -8.84
CA ASN A 163 -11.60 -16.23 -7.43
C ASN A 163 -10.08 -16.06 -7.31
N GLU A 164 -9.62 -14.92 -6.79
CA GLU A 164 -8.19 -14.59 -6.69
C GLU A 164 -7.43 -15.46 -5.69
N GLY A 165 -8.11 -16.39 -5.05
CA GLY A 165 -7.61 -17.24 -3.99
C GLY A 165 -8.00 -16.70 -2.61
N GLU A 166 -7.92 -17.55 -1.60
CA GLU A 166 -8.11 -17.08 -0.22
C GLU A 166 -6.81 -16.46 0.28
N GLY A 167 -6.90 -15.27 0.76
CA GLY A 167 -5.83 -14.50 1.36
C GLY A 167 -5.91 -13.05 0.91
N HIS A 168 -6.54 -12.24 1.71
CA HIS A 168 -6.48 -10.80 1.52
C HIS A 168 -5.15 -10.30 2.10
N ALA A 169 -4.45 -9.45 1.36
CA ALA A 169 -3.42 -8.63 1.96
C ALA A 169 -4.10 -7.78 3.04
N SER A 170 -3.64 -7.89 4.28
CA SER A 170 -4.03 -6.95 5.30
C SER A 170 -3.56 -5.56 4.86
N HIS A 171 -4.39 -4.55 5.05
CA HIS A 171 -4.07 -3.16 4.78
C HIS A 171 -3.76 -2.44 6.08
N GLY A 172 -2.70 -1.65 6.07
CA GLY A 172 -2.36 -0.77 7.18
C GLY A 172 -2.74 0.67 6.87
N LEU A 173 -3.12 1.42 7.88
CA LEU A 173 -3.43 2.85 7.75
C LEU A 173 -2.17 3.68 7.96
N ILE A 174 -1.80 4.49 6.98
CA ILE A 174 -0.76 5.50 7.13
C ILE A 174 -1.30 6.65 7.97
N ILE A 175 -0.59 6.94 9.05
CA ILE A 175 -0.79 8.15 9.85
C ILE A 175 0.46 9.01 9.74
N GLU A 176 0.25 10.26 9.34
CA GLU A 176 1.27 11.31 9.29
C GLU A 176 0.75 12.53 10.03
N ASP A 177 1.56 13.04 10.97
CA ASP A 177 1.24 14.31 11.68
C ASP A 177 0.83 15.40 10.65
N PRO A 178 -0.31 16.10 10.80
CA PRO A 178 -1.19 16.17 11.98
C PRO A 178 -2.41 15.23 11.96
N LYS A 179 -2.46 14.20 11.10
CA LYS A 179 -3.56 13.24 11.04
C LYS A 179 -3.57 12.34 12.28
N MET A 180 -4.75 11.91 12.70
CA MET A 180 -4.94 10.96 13.78
C MET A 180 -6.23 10.19 13.59
N LEU A 181 -6.31 8.97 14.11
CA LEU A 181 -7.53 8.19 14.12
C LEU A 181 -8.33 8.53 15.39
N GLN A 182 -9.55 9.01 15.22
CA GLN A 182 -10.50 9.29 16.30
C GLN A 182 -11.47 8.12 16.46
N ILE A 183 -11.59 7.59 17.67
CA ILE A 183 -12.46 6.46 18.03
C ILE A 183 -13.43 6.92 19.11
N PRO A 184 -14.75 6.64 18.97
CA PRO A 184 -15.75 7.10 19.90
C PRO A 184 -15.55 6.64 21.35
N ALA A 185 -15.76 7.54 22.29
CA ALA A 185 -15.65 7.32 23.74
C ALA A 185 -16.48 6.14 24.24
N ALA A 186 -17.61 5.85 23.62
CA ALA A 186 -18.54 4.80 24.03
C ALA A 186 -17.97 3.38 23.93
N LEU A 187 -16.88 3.18 23.20
CA LEU A 187 -16.23 1.87 23.05
C LEU A 187 -15.38 1.49 24.28
N GLN A 188 -15.06 2.43 25.15
CA GLN A 188 -14.40 2.13 26.42
C GLN A 188 -15.32 2.45 27.61
N VAL A 189 -15.70 1.44 28.35
CA VAL A 189 -16.54 1.57 29.52
C VAL A 189 -15.82 0.98 30.75
N GLY A 190 -15.70 1.78 31.81
CA GLY A 190 -15.18 1.33 33.11
C GLY A 190 -13.66 1.32 33.23
N LYS A 191 -13.19 0.68 34.31
CA LYS A 191 -11.78 0.68 34.74
C LYS A 191 -10.98 -0.47 34.18
N ASN A 192 -11.65 -1.57 33.79
CA ASN A 192 -11.04 -2.72 33.18
C ASN A 192 -11.02 -2.49 31.66
N TYR A 193 -9.86 -2.28 31.11
CA TYR A 193 -9.73 -2.11 29.66
C TYR A 193 -8.37 -2.56 29.16
N SER A 194 -8.32 -2.85 27.88
CA SER A 194 -7.06 -3.02 27.15
C SER A 194 -7.14 -2.37 25.78
N TYR A 195 -6.03 -1.85 25.32
CA TYR A 195 -5.83 -1.40 23.94
C TYR A 195 -4.76 -2.25 23.30
N ALA A 196 -5.02 -2.73 22.10
CA ALA A 196 -4.03 -3.45 21.31
C ALA A 196 -3.96 -2.87 19.91
N LEU A 197 -2.77 -2.83 19.33
CA LEU A 197 -2.57 -2.44 17.94
C LEU A 197 -1.24 -2.95 17.41
N TRP A 198 -1.19 -3.14 16.10
CA TRP A 198 0.05 -3.22 15.37
C TRP A 198 0.46 -1.82 14.91
N PHE A 199 1.75 -1.51 14.99
CA PHE A 199 2.29 -0.25 14.48
C PHE A 199 3.71 -0.44 13.94
N LYS A 200 4.04 0.38 12.94
CA LYS A 200 5.38 0.52 12.38
C LYS A 200 5.70 2.01 12.32
N ALA A 201 6.55 2.47 13.21
CA ALA A 201 6.96 3.86 13.26
C ALA A 201 8.04 4.13 12.22
N ASN A 202 7.80 5.04 11.29
CA ASN A 202 8.79 5.45 10.28
C ASN A 202 9.80 6.43 10.89
N LYS A 203 9.34 7.25 11.82
CA LYS A 203 10.14 8.23 12.54
C LYS A 203 9.88 8.09 14.03
N LEU A 204 10.94 7.98 14.79
CA LEU A 204 10.89 7.85 16.24
C LEU A 204 10.87 9.21 16.91
N ALA A 205 10.76 9.20 18.23
CA ALA A 205 10.44 10.32 19.10
C ALA A 205 10.84 11.69 18.59
N HIS A 206 9.89 12.58 18.63
CA HIS A 206 10.05 14.00 18.35
C HIS A 206 10.45 14.75 19.58
N ASP A 207 11.54 15.50 19.49
CA ASP A 207 11.94 16.53 20.45
C ASP A 207 11.86 16.11 21.92
N LYS A 208 11.39 17.02 22.75
CA LYS A 208 11.35 16.88 24.20
C LYS A 208 10.07 16.20 24.72
N GLN A 209 9.07 15.94 23.87
CA GLN A 209 7.71 15.57 24.33
C GLN A 209 7.28 14.16 23.97
N GLY A 210 7.99 13.47 23.09
CA GLY A 210 7.62 12.13 22.62
C GLY A 210 6.52 12.15 21.56
N THR A 211 6.19 10.96 21.04
CA THR A 211 5.19 10.75 19.99
C THR A 211 4.00 10.00 20.58
N ASN A 212 2.79 10.54 20.47
CA ASN A 212 1.58 9.89 20.96
C ASN A 212 1.18 8.74 20.04
N LEU A 213 1.18 7.54 20.59
CA LEU A 213 0.68 6.35 19.90
C LEU A 213 -0.80 6.14 20.22
N ILE A 214 -1.16 6.23 21.51
CA ILE A 214 -2.55 6.21 21.98
C ILE A 214 -2.74 7.33 22.97
N SER A 215 -3.83 8.07 22.85
CA SER A 215 -4.21 9.06 23.85
C SER A 215 -5.71 9.09 24.08
N LYS A 216 -6.11 9.41 25.29
CA LYS A 216 -7.49 9.68 25.66
C LYS A 216 -7.52 10.91 26.54
N ASN A 217 -8.17 11.95 26.08
CA ASN A 217 -8.17 13.25 26.71
C ASN A 217 -9.57 13.72 27.05
N THR A 218 -9.82 13.95 28.32
CA THR A 218 -11.05 14.58 28.83
C THR A 218 -10.92 16.07 29.03
N VAL A 219 -10.26 16.79 28.14
CA VAL A 219 -9.98 18.20 28.35
C VAL A 219 -11.24 19.06 28.24
N LYS A 220 -11.98 19.20 29.34
CA LYS A 220 -13.06 20.20 29.41
C LYS A 220 -12.66 21.50 30.13
N ASP A 221 -11.70 21.46 31.06
CA ASP A 221 -11.30 22.63 31.85
C ASP A 221 -9.80 22.68 32.05
N ARG A 222 -9.16 23.63 31.45
CA ARG A 222 -7.70 23.70 31.36
C ARG A 222 -6.99 24.39 32.53
N TRP A 223 -7.63 25.22 33.28
CA TRP A 223 -7.01 25.95 34.41
C TRP A 223 -8.03 26.24 35.53
N PRO A 224 -7.71 25.99 36.79
CA PRO A 224 -6.44 25.57 37.41
C PRO A 224 -6.18 24.07 37.40
N HIS A 225 -6.96 23.29 36.71
CA HIS A 225 -7.10 21.84 36.83
C HIS A 225 -6.50 21.09 35.61
N ASN A 226 -5.28 21.43 35.20
CA ASN A 226 -4.57 20.80 34.09
C ASN A 226 -4.86 19.28 33.95
N ASN A 227 -5.98 18.95 33.32
CA ASN A 227 -6.31 17.58 32.93
C ASN A 227 -5.45 17.22 31.73
N TRP A 228 -4.32 16.61 31.99
CA TRP A 228 -3.35 16.21 30.98
C TRP A 228 -3.80 14.98 30.17
N GLY A 229 -5.02 14.54 30.34
CA GLY A 229 -5.60 13.37 29.72
C GLY A 229 -5.63 12.15 30.64
N ASP A 230 -6.56 11.25 30.35
CA ASP A 230 -6.77 10.07 31.19
C ASP A 230 -5.72 8.99 30.94
N LEU A 231 -5.18 8.96 29.71
CA LEU A 231 -4.30 7.92 29.27
C LEU A 231 -3.37 8.41 28.16
N TRP A 232 -2.10 8.06 28.25
CA TRP A 232 -1.11 8.23 27.19
C TRP A 232 -0.24 7.01 27.02
N VAL A 233 -0.11 6.58 25.78
CA VAL A 233 0.93 5.67 25.34
C VAL A 233 1.81 6.42 24.35
N GLN A 234 3.08 6.54 24.68
CA GLN A 234 4.01 7.37 23.93
C GLN A 234 5.31 6.65 23.60
N ILE A 235 5.84 6.90 22.42
CA ILE A 235 7.24 6.66 22.10
C ILE A 235 7.99 7.89 22.62
N ARG A 236 8.88 7.72 23.58
CA ARG A 236 9.50 8.82 24.34
C ARG A 236 10.89 9.19 23.86
N PRO A 237 11.30 10.47 23.99
CA PRO A 237 12.70 10.83 23.94
C PRO A 237 13.45 10.25 25.15
N GLU A 238 14.76 10.36 25.16
CA GLU A 238 15.54 10.06 26.35
C GLU A 238 15.07 10.91 27.53
N VAL A 239 14.79 10.27 28.65
CA VAL A 239 14.30 10.93 29.87
C VAL A 239 15.05 10.39 31.08
N THR A 240 15.52 11.28 31.93
CA THR A 240 16.05 10.93 33.23
C THR A 240 14.92 11.02 34.29
N ASP A 241 14.53 9.86 34.82
CA ASP A 241 13.69 9.80 36.02
C ASP A 241 14.52 10.22 37.23
N LYS A 242 14.36 11.48 37.65
CA LYS A 242 15.08 12.07 38.77
C LYS A 242 14.78 11.41 40.11
N PHE A 243 13.61 10.78 40.24
CA PHE A 243 13.19 10.17 41.48
C PHE A 243 13.75 8.76 41.65
N LYS A 244 13.83 8.01 40.56
CA LYS A 244 14.39 6.66 40.56
C LYS A 244 15.87 6.63 40.17
N ASN A 245 16.44 7.79 39.85
CA ASN A 245 17.81 7.94 39.33
C ASN A 245 18.09 6.99 38.16
N LYS A 246 17.11 6.87 37.26
CA LYS A 246 17.16 5.98 36.10
C LYS A 246 17.07 6.78 34.81
N VAL A 247 17.98 6.51 33.87
CA VAL A 247 17.89 7.03 32.52
C VAL A 247 17.07 6.04 31.68
N HIS A 248 15.99 6.54 31.10
CA HIS A 248 15.22 5.82 30.10
C HIS A 248 15.72 6.22 28.72
N PRO A 249 16.23 5.30 27.92
CA PRO A 249 16.75 5.62 26.59
C PRO A 249 15.64 6.14 25.67
N ALA A 250 16.05 6.88 24.64
CA ALA A 250 15.11 7.33 23.62
C ALA A 250 14.43 6.13 22.94
N ASN A 251 13.18 6.36 22.49
CA ASN A 251 12.37 5.37 21.78
C ASN A 251 11.85 4.20 22.62
N GLU A 252 11.83 4.32 23.93
CA GLU A 252 11.02 3.47 24.78
C GLU A 252 9.53 3.81 24.60
N ILE A 253 8.68 2.78 24.75
CA ILE A 253 7.24 3.00 24.87
C ILE A 253 6.90 3.15 26.33
N SER A 254 6.18 4.20 26.67
CA SER A 254 5.62 4.42 28.01
C SER A 254 4.10 4.36 27.99
N PHE A 255 3.53 3.74 28.99
CA PHE A 255 2.10 3.75 29.27
C PHE A 255 1.85 4.47 30.58
N ASN A 256 1.00 5.48 30.53
CA ASN A 256 0.74 6.40 31.60
C ASN A 256 -0.75 6.62 31.73
N THR A 257 -1.27 6.46 32.95
CA THR A 257 -2.61 6.89 33.34
C THR A 257 -2.46 8.02 34.33
N MET A 258 -2.82 9.23 33.94
CA MET A 258 -2.57 10.42 34.74
C MET A 258 -3.73 10.77 35.65
N GLY A 259 -3.44 10.82 36.94
CA GLY A 259 -4.18 11.69 37.86
C GLY A 259 -3.46 13.05 37.98
N TRP A 260 -4.18 14.04 38.44
CA TRP A 260 -3.71 15.43 38.64
C TRP A 260 -2.36 15.60 39.33
N THR A 261 -1.94 14.67 40.16
CA THR A 261 -0.74 14.77 41.01
C THR A 261 0.51 14.15 40.39
N ALA A 262 0.48 13.74 39.14
CA ALA A 262 1.61 13.06 38.51
C ALA A 262 2.88 13.96 38.39
N HIS A 263 2.72 15.27 38.28
CA HIS A 263 3.85 16.18 38.18
C HIS A 263 4.65 16.38 39.47
N ASP A 264 3.99 16.23 40.62
CA ASP A 264 4.59 16.54 41.93
C ASP A 264 4.89 15.32 42.76
N ASN A 265 4.73 14.11 42.21
CA ASN A 265 4.82 12.88 42.97
C ASN A 265 5.85 11.90 42.40
N PRO A 266 6.79 11.41 43.22
CA PRO A 266 7.75 10.39 42.83
C PRO A 266 7.12 9.06 42.42
N ASN A 267 5.84 8.84 42.69
CA ASN A 267 5.07 7.64 42.29
C ASN A 267 4.27 7.92 41.01
N PHE A 268 4.95 8.36 39.98
CA PHE A 268 4.36 8.56 38.66
C PHE A 268 3.77 7.23 38.15
N ASP A 269 2.48 7.22 37.82
CA ASP A 269 1.76 6.03 37.34
C ASP A 269 2.14 5.69 35.90
N MET A 270 3.43 5.48 35.67
CA MET A 270 4.00 5.20 34.38
C MET A 270 4.78 3.90 34.40
N ILE A 271 4.52 3.06 33.42
CA ILE A 271 5.36 1.90 33.09
C ILE A 271 6.04 2.09 31.72
N SER A 272 7.12 1.43 31.50
CA SER A 272 7.94 1.57 30.30
C SER A 272 8.46 0.23 29.82
N THR A 273 8.77 0.11 28.54
CA THR A 273 9.35 -1.10 27.94
C THR A 273 10.75 -1.41 28.41
N ASP A 274 11.44 -0.45 28.99
CA ASP A 274 12.85 -0.55 29.37
C ASP A 274 13.84 -0.86 28.23
N TYR A 275 13.38 -0.75 26.98
CA TYR A 275 14.22 -0.82 25.79
C TYR A 275 13.61 -0.06 24.62
N SER A 276 14.47 0.42 23.72
CA SER A 276 14.07 1.18 22.53
C SER A 276 13.46 0.29 21.45
N ILE A 277 12.42 0.78 20.77
CA ILE A 277 11.95 0.16 19.52
C ILE A 277 12.79 0.64 18.34
N THR A 278 12.75 -0.10 17.25
CA THR A 278 13.47 0.21 16.00
C THR A 278 12.53 0.83 14.98
N PRO A 279 12.93 1.93 14.30
CA PRO A 279 12.12 2.50 13.21
C PRO A 279 11.94 1.50 12.06
N GLY A 280 10.81 1.58 11.39
CA GLY A 280 10.51 0.76 10.21
C GLY A 280 10.21 -0.71 10.52
N VAL A 281 10.18 -1.10 11.79
CA VAL A 281 9.87 -2.47 12.24
C VAL A 281 8.46 -2.52 12.80
N TRP A 282 7.68 -3.54 12.39
CA TRP A 282 6.38 -3.81 12.96
C TRP A 282 6.49 -4.26 14.41
N ASN A 283 5.65 -3.71 15.26
CA ASN A 283 5.51 -4.07 16.66
C ASN A 283 4.03 -4.24 17.01
N HIS A 284 3.71 -5.25 17.81
CA HIS A 284 2.41 -5.40 18.43
C HIS A 284 2.46 -4.93 19.88
N LEU A 285 1.65 -3.96 20.22
CA LEU A 285 1.56 -3.40 21.57
C LEU A 285 0.21 -3.74 22.19
N VAL A 286 0.22 -4.15 23.46
CA VAL A 286 -0.97 -4.21 24.31
C VAL A 286 -0.70 -3.49 25.61
N VAL A 287 -1.61 -2.61 25.99
CA VAL A 287 -1.63 -1.97 27.30
C VAL A 287 -2.94 -2.30 28.01
N CYS A 288 -2.85 -2.70 29.26
CA CYS A 288 -3.98 -3.09 30.08
C CYS A 288 -4.04 -2.28 31.38
N HIS A 289 -5.25 -2.03 31.83
CA HIS A 289 -5.54 -1.50 33.15
C HIS A 289 -6.69 -2.28 33.78
N ASN A 290 -6.63 -2.55 35.10
CA ASN A 290 -7.69 -3.25 35.81
C ASN A 290 -8.13 -2.55 37.09
N ASP A 291 -9.21 -3.05 37.72
CA ASP A 291 -9.79 -2.48 38.93
C ASP A 291 -8.83 -2.46 40.13
N GLY A 292 -7.81 -3.31 40.17
CA GLY A 292 -6.76 -3.31 41.17
C GLY A 292 -5.71 -2.21 40.95
N ASN A 293 -5.94 -1.27 40.02
CA ASN A 293 -4.96 -0.27 39.57
C ASN A 293 -3.66 -0.89 39.09
N ILE A 294 -3.75 -2.06 38.44
CA ILE A 294 -2.61 -2.71 37.83
C ILE A 294 -2.54 -2.25 36.38
N GLN A 295 -1.40 -1.73 36.00
CA GLN A 295 -1.04 -1.47 34.61
C GLN A 295 -0.15 -2.59 34.12
N THR A 296 -0.48 -3.14 32.96
CA THR A 296 0.32 -4.18 32.31
C THR A 296 0.60 -3.76 30.87
N MET A 297 1.81 -4.01 30.42
CA MET A 297 2.22 -3.75 29.03
C MET A 297 2.82 -5.01 28.44
N TYR A 298 2.38 -5.31 27.22
CA TYR A 298 2.97 -6.37 26.39
C TYR A 298 3.51 -5.74 25.12
N LEU A 299 4.67 -6.17 24.68
CA LEU A 299 5.26 -5.82 23.39
C LEU A 299 5.68 -7.09 22.66
N ASN A 300 5.19 -7.24 21.44
CA ASN A 300 5.46 -8.40 20.58
C ASN A 300 5.10 -9.73 21.26
N GLY A 301 3.93 -9.74 21.93
CA GLY A 301 3.39 -10.92 22.62
C GLY A 301 4.01 -11.21 23.99
N ARG A 302 5.02 -10.44 24.42
CA ARG A 302 5.70 -10.63 25.70
C ARG A 302 5.29 -9.55 26.70
N LYS A 303 5.03 -9.95 27.93
CA LYS A 303 4.84 -9.00 29.04
C LYS A 303 6.18 -8.30 29.36
N VAL A 304 6.22 -6.99 29.19
CA VAL A 304 7.44 -6.18 29.37
C VAL A 304 7.40 -5.34 30.64
N ALA A 305 6.20 -4.99 31.13
CA ALA A 305 6.05 -4.27 32.38
C ALA A 305 4.72 -4.60 33.05
N GLN A 306 4.71 -4.62 34.38
CA GLN A 306 3.50 -4.71 35.18
C GLN A 306 3.74 -4.04 36.53
N VAL A 307 2.87 -3.13 36.93
CA VAL A 307 2.96 -2.43 38.21
C VAL A 307 1.55 -2.26 38.80
N ALA A 308 1.42 -2.55 40.07
CA ALA A 308 0.22 -2.20 40.86
C ALA A 308 0.47 -0.86 41.55
N PHE A 309 -0.39 0.11 41.26
CA PHE A 309 -0.30 1.44 41.86
C PHE A 309 -1.18 1.55 43.10
N THR A 310 -0.57 1.87 44.21
CA THR A 310 -1.24 1.86 45.53
C THR A 310 -2.12 3.09 45.77
N ASN A 311 -2.03 4.13 44.95
CA ASN A 311 -2.74 5.39 45.16
C ASN A 311 -4.00 5.50 44.29
N SER A 312 -4.98 4.61 44.53
CA SER A 312 -6.23 4.55 43.77
C SER A 312 -7.10 5.82 43.84
N ILE A 313 -7.07 6.53 44.95
CA ILE A 313 -7.88 7.74 45.19
C ILE A 313 -7.60 8.83 44.16
N ARG A 314 -6.40 8.88 43.63
CA ARG A 314 -5.98 9.92 42.69
C ARG A 314 -6.45 9.72 41.27
N ARG A 315 -6.99 8.55 40.97
CA ARG A 315 -7.48 8.17 39.64
C ARG A 315 -8.96 8.35 39.45
N GLU A 316 -9.70 8.32 40.54
CA GLU A 316 -11.16 8.41 40.54
C GLU A 316 -11.65 9.82 40.82
N GLU A 317 -10.90 10.59 41.62
CA GLU A 317 -11.26 11.93 41.99
C GLU A 317 -10.10 12.91 41.79
N SER A 318 -10.41 14.05 41.23
CA SER A 318 -9.46 15.17 41.21
C SER A 318 -9.38 15.82 42.59
N ARG A 319 -8.38 16.71 42.75
CA ARG A 319 -8.20 17.52 43.96
C ARG A 319 -9.42 18.34 44.35
N ASP A 320 -10.36 18.55 43.44
CA ASP A 320 -11.60 19.28 43.60
C ASP A 320 -12.85 18.37 43.62
N GLY A 321 -12.68 17.05 43.79
CA GLY A 321 -13.77 16.07 43.88
C GLY A 321 -14.38 15.66 42.55
N ARG A 322 -13.72 15.96 41.40
CA ARG A 322 -14.20 15.53 40.07
C ARG A 322 -13.60 14.21 39.69
N ILE A 323 -14.43 13.29 39.18
CA ILE A 323 -13.98 12.00 38.62
C ILE A 323 -13.31 12.25 37.29
N GLN A 324 -12.05 11.83 37.11
CA GLN A 324 -11.25 12.22 35.94
C GLN A 324 -10.87 11.08 34.98
N ILE A 325 -10.59 9.89 35.49
CA ILE A 325 -9.94 8.85 34.70
C ILE A 325 -10.91 8.06 33.81
N TYR A 326 -12.18 8.03 34.19
CA TYR A 326 -13.17 7.21 33.49
C TYR A 326 -14.26 8.03 32.81
N GLN A 327 -13.99 9.30 32.59
CA GLN A 327 -14.90 10.16 31.83
C GLN A 327 -14.96 9.68 30.37
N PRO A 328 -16.15 9.68 29.76
CA PRO A 328 -16.26 9.44 28.34
C PRO A 328 -15.46 10.47 27.54
N ALA A 329 -14.42 10.04 26.88
CA ALA A 329 -13.63 10.86 25.98
C ALA A 329 -13.20 10.01 24.78
N ASP A 330 -13.11 10.63 23.62
CA ASP A 330 -12.66 9.95 22.44
C ASP A 330 -11.22 9.48 22.60
N ILE A 331 -10.95 8.33 22.00
CA ILE A 331 -9.63 7.71 21.95
C ILE A 331 -8.99 8.13 20.63
N PHE A 332 -7.75 8.58 20.69
CA PHE A 332 -6.98 8.95 19.52
C PHE A 332 -5.79 8.02 19.34
N ILE A 333 -5.59 7.53 18.12
CA ILE A 333 -4.42 6.76 17.73
C ILE A 333 -3.56 7.61 16.79
N GLY A 334 -2.28 7.68 17.09
CA GLY A 334 -1.31 8.44 16.29
C GLY A 334 -1.31 9.93 16.55
N GLY A 335 -2.02 10.41 17.56
CA GLY A 335 -2.09 11.84 17.87
C GLY A 335 -2.94 12.12 19.09
N GLY A 336 -3.53 13.31 19.13
CA GLY A 336 -4.42 13.74 20.20
C GLY A 336 -3.69 14.41 21.37
N GLY A 337 -4.48 15.14 22.17
CA GLY A 337 -3.99 15.86 23.32
C GLY A 337 -3.48 17.26 23.03
N VAL A 338 -3.05 17.91 24.11
CA VAL A 338 -2.62 19.31 24.12
C VAL A 338 -1.28 19.50 23.38
N TYR A 339 -0.51 18.44 23.25
CA TYR A 339 0.82 18.46 22.64
C TYR A 339 0.77 17.91 21.21
N LYS A 340 1.29 18.72 20.28
CA LYS A 340 1.32 18.44 18.84
C LYS A 340 2.39 17.39 18.47
N SER A 341 2.43 16.26 19.15
CA SER A 341 3.39 15.20 18.86
C SER A 341 2.71 14.04 18.13
N GLY A 342 2.47 14.25 16.85
CA GLY A 342 1.83 13.26 15.99
C GLY A 342 2.75 12.09 15.67
N PHE A 343 2.13 10.94 15.42
CA PHE A 343 2.79 9.74 14.97
C PHE A 343 3.04 9.84 13.46
N ASN A 344 4.15 9.25 13.00
CA ASN A 344 4.42 9.07 11.58
C ASN A 344 4.77 7.61 11.34
N GLY A 345 3.89 6.91 10.65
CA GLY A 345 4.07 5.48 10.40
C GLY A 345 2.79 4.82 9.92
N VAL A 346 2.74 3.52 10.11
CA VAL A 346 1.59 2.69 9.75
C VAL A 346 1.03 2.06 11.02
N ILE A 347 -0.28 2.02 11.13
CA ILE A 347 -1.00 1.28 12.17
C ILE A 347 -1.90 0.24 11.54
N ASP A 348 -2.21 -0.81 12.31
CA ASP A 348 -3.08 -1.88 11.87
C ASP A 348 -3.73 -2.58 13.07
N GLU A 349 -4.85 -3.27 12.85
CA GLU A 349 -5.50 -4.12 13.84
C GLU A 349 -5.75 -3.44 15.19
N VAL A 350 -6.35 -2.25 15.18
CA VAL A 350 -6.63 -1.50 16.40
C VAL A 350 -7.79 -2.15 17.16
N GLN A 351 -7.55 -2.50 18.41
CA GLN A 351 -8.49 -3.22 19.27
C GLN A 351 -8.72 -2.47 20.58
N ILE A 352 -9.98 -2.32 20.97
CA ILE A 352 -10.43 -1.72 22.22
C ILE A 352 -11.23 -2.77 23.02
N TRP A 353 -10.74 -3.12 24.20
CA TRP A 353 -11.32 -4.14 25.04
C TRP A 353 -11.88 -3.54 26.34
N ASN A 354 -12.99 -4.09 26.83
CA ASN A 354 -13.58 -3.74 28.13
C ASN A 354 -13.12 -4.66 29.27
N ARG A 355 -12.00 -5.34 29.10
CA ARG A 355 -11.36 -6.21 30.08
C ARG A 355 -9.84 -6.18 29.97
N GLU A 356 -9.16 -6.60 31.00
CA GLU A 356 -7.73 -6.93 30.94
C GLU A 356 -7.53 -8.18 30.09
N LEU A 357 -6.51 -8.16 29.23
CA LEU A 357 -6.11 -9.32 28.41
C LEU A 357 -5.11 -10.19 29.17
N SER A 358 -5.34 -11.49 29.16
CA SER A 358 -4.38 -12.50 29.58
C SER A 358 -3.26 -12.67 28.53
N GLU A 359 -2.17 -13.33 28.89
CA GLU A 359 -1.08 -13.64 27.95
C GLU A 359 -1.57 -14.43 26.73
N SER A 360 -2.49 -15.38 26.93
CA SER A 360 -3.10 -16.14 25.82
C SER A 360 -4.01 -15.26 24.94
N ASP A 361 -4.74 -14.31 25.55
CA ASP A 361 -5.52 -13.33 24.77
C ASP A 361 -4.61 -12.44 23.92
N VAL A 362 -3.47 -12.00 24.47
CA VAL A 362 -2.48 -11.20 23.75
C VAL A 362 -1.93 -11.95 22.54
N GLN A 363 -1.59 -13.22 22.70
CA GLN A 363 -1.12 -14.07 21.59
C GLN A 363 -2.22 -14.22 20.51
N ARG A 364 -3.47 -14.33 20.91
CA ARG A 364 -4.59 -14.41 19.97
C ARG A 364 -4.86 -13.07 19.29
N ALA A 365 -4.79 -11.96 20.05
CA ALA A 365 -4.99 -10.60 19.53
C ALA A 365 -3.96 -10.23 18.45
N MET A 366 -2.73 -10.73 18.56
CA MET A 366 -1.69 -10.54 17.53
C MET A 366 -2.05 -11.14 16.17
N LYS A 367 -2.89 -12.18 16.15
CA LYS A 367 -3.30 -12.91 14.94
C LYS A 367 -4.57 -12.32 14.30
N GLY A 368 -5.17 -11.30 14.91
CA GLY A 368 -6.45 -10.74 14.48
C GLY A 368 -7.63 -11.71 14.63
N TYR A 369 -8.78 -11.30 14.15
CA TYR A 369 -10.02 -12.06 14.22
C TYR A 369 -10.75 -12.03 12.89
N LYS A 370 -11.24 -13.18 12.44
CA LYS A 370 -12.09 -13.27 11.25
C LYS A 370 -13.49 -12.73 11.57
N GLU A 371 -14.20 -12.33 10.54
CA GLU A 371 -15.60 -11.95 10.65
C GLU A 371 -16.41 -13.10 11.32
N GLY A 372 -17.20 -12.77 12.32
CA GLY A 372 -17.95 -13.74 13.13
C GLY A 372 -17.19 -14.41 14.28
N GLU A 373 -15.86 -14.31 14.34
CA GLU A 373 -15.03 -14.89 15.41
C GLU A 373 -14.64 -13.88 16.50
N VAL A 374 -15.12 -12.65 16.40
CA VAL A 374 -14.79 -11.57 17.34
C VAL A 374 -15.25 -11.95 18.75
N PRO A 375 -14.34 -12.03 19.73
CA PRO A 375 -14.66 -12.52 21.06
C PRO A 375 -15.41 -11.47 21.89
N GLU A 376 -16.06 -11.95 22.96
CA GLU A 376 -16.67 -11.09 23.95
C GLU A 376 -15.63 -10.19 24.64
N GLY A 377 -16.03 -8.93 24.87
CA GLY A 377 -15.15 -7.92 25.46
C GLY A 377 -14.32 -7.14 24.45
N LEU A 378 -14.20 -7.57 23.21
CA LEU A 378 -13.62 -6.76 22.12
C LEU A 378 -14.68 -5.79 21.61
N MET A 379 -14.67 -4.57 22.12
CA MET A 379 -15.68 -3.55 21.86
C MET A 379 -15.43 -2.79 20.57
N GLY A 380 -14.19 -2.41 20.31
CA GLY A 380 -13.75 -1.76 19.07
C GLY A 380 -12.73 -2.61 18.34
N TYR A 381 -12.93 -2.83 17.04
CA TYR A 381 -11.99 -3.55 16.20
C TYR A 381 -11.96 -2.94 14.82
N PHE A 382 -10.78 -2.43 14.41
CA PHE A 382 -10.58 -1.67 13.19
C PHE A 382 -9.38 -2.26 12.43
N THR A 383 -9.64 -2.82 11.25
CA THR A 383 -8.68 -3.56 10.43
C THR A 383 -8.21 -2.79 9.21
N PHE A 384 -8.81 -1.64 8.91
CA PHE A 384 -8.50 -0.77 7.77
C PHE A 384 -8.69 -1.42 6.39
N GLU A 385 -9.41 -2.53 6.30
CA GLU A 385 -9.75 -3.25 5.06
C GLU A 385 -10.90 -2.54 4.31
N THR A 386 -10.81 -1.23 4.17
CA THR A 386 -11.78 -0.41 3.47
C THR A 386 -11.22 0.06 2.13
N LYS A 387 -12.08 0.64 1.31
CA LYS A 387 -11.68 1.21 0.04
C LYS A 387 -10.71 2.38 0.26
N GLU A 388 -9.68 2.46 -0.56
CA GLU A 388 -8.71 3.56 -0.53
C GLU A 388 -9.40 4.92 -0.62
N GLY A 389 -8.94 5.87 0.20
CA GLY A 389 -9.47 7.23 0.28
C GLY A 389 -10.67 7.40 1.22
N GLU A 390 -11.22 6.33 1.80
CA GLU A 390 -12.27 6.43 2.81
C GLU A 390 -11.69 6.87 4.16
N SER A 391 -12.26 7.92 4.73
CA SER A 391 -11.84 8.46 6.04
C SER A 391 -12.51 7.80 7.24
N VAL A 392 -13.46 6.90 7.00
CA VAL A 392 -14.33 6.30 8.02
C VAL A 392 -14.20 4.79 7.99
N PHE A 393 -13.85 4.20 9.13
CA PHE A 393 -13.61 2.77 9.28
C PHE A 393 -14.70 2.10 10.11
N PRO A 394 -15.28 0.99 9.63
CA PRO A 394 -16.32 0.26 10.36
C PRO A 394 -15.75 -0.37 11.62
N ASN A 395 -16.55 -0.41 12.67
CA ASN A 395 -16.25 -1.21 13.86
C ASN A 395 -16.70 -2.65 13.65
N LEU A 396 -15.77 -3.58 13.65
CA LEU A 396 -16.02 -5.03 13.59
C LEU A 396 -16.19 -5.65 14.98
N GLY A 397 -15.97 -4.88 16.04
CA GLY A 397 -16.10 -5.30 17.44
C GLY A 397 -17.55 -5.38 17.94
N LYS A 398 -17.72 -5.89 19.17
CA LYS A 398 -19.02 -6.08 19.82
C LYS A 398 -19.67 -4.80 20.35
N GLY A 399 -18.96 -3.66 20.32
CA GLY A 399 -19.46 -2.38 20.82
C GLY A 399 -20.58 -1.75 19.99
N GLY A 400 -20.75 -2.20 18.75
CA GLY A 400 -21.80 -1.74 17.84
C GLY A 400 -21.25 -1.10 16.55
N ALA A 401 -21.89 -1.40 15.44
CA ALA A 401 -21.49 -0.95 14.10
C ALA A 401 -21.61 0.56 13.88
N ASP A 402 -22.39 1.26 14.72
CA ASP A 402 -22.55 2.71 14.64
C ASP A 402 -21.32 3.48 15.16
N TYR A 403 -20.48 2.83 15.96
CA TYR A 403 -19.27 3.44 16.52
C TYR A 403 -18.06 3.26 15.58
N LYS A 404 -18.04 4.06 14.55
CA LYS A 404 -16.97 4.05 13.53
C LYS A 404 -15.75 4.84 13.99
N ALA A 405 -14.57 4.48 13.49
CA ALA A 405 -13.38 5.30 13.64
C ALA A 405 -13.23 6.25 12.43
N HIS A 406 -12.68 7.44 12.67
CA HIS A 406 -12.50 8.47 11.66
C HIS A 406 -11.03 8.90 11.60
N LEU A 407 -10.45 8.96 10.41
CA LEU A 407 -9.16 9.62 10.21
C LEU A 407 -9.41 11.13 10.13
N VAL A 408 -8.86 11.89 11.05
CA VAL A 408 -9.19 13.30 11.21
C VAL A 408 -7.93 14.17 11.38
N VAL A 409 -8.09 15.45 11.12
CA VAL A 409 -7.20 16.51 11.59
C VAL A 409 -7.97 17.47 12.48
N MET A 410 -7.29 18.16 13.38
CA MET A 410 -7.89 19.21 14.18
C MET A 410 -8.17 20.43 13.28
N ALA A 411 -9.43 20.71 13.01
CA ALA A 411 -9.87 21.77 12.09
C ALA A 411 -9.62 23.19 12.65
N ASN A 412 -9.69 23.34 13.97
CA ASN A 412 -9.41 24.60 14.65
C ASN A 412 -8.41 24.35 15.78
N SER A 413 -7.22 24.88 15.68
CA SER A 413 -6.35 25.03 16.84
C SER A 413 -6.96 26.13 17.72
N GLY A 414 -7.96 25.79 18.52
CA GLY A 414 -8.63 26.72 19.45
C GLY A 414 -7.71 27.27 20.54
N GLY A 415 -6.46 27.49 20.21
CA GLY A 415 -5.43 27.84 21.16
C GLY A 415 -5.26 26.73 22.19
N GLU A 416 -5.31 27.12 23.44
CA GLU A 416 -5.17 26.16 24.54
C GLU A 416 -6.46 25.42 24.91
N ASP A 417 -7.62 25.77 24.36
CA ASP A 417 -8.93 25.17 24.65
C ASP A 417 -9.32 24.16 23.59
N THR A 418 -8.93 22.89 23.77
CA THR A 418 -9.28 21.78 22.89
C THR A 418 -10.77 21.37 22.99
N SER A 419 -11.53 21.88 23.97
CA SER A 419 -12.97 21.61 24.07
C SER A 419 -13.77 22.24 22.94
N LYS A 420 -13.17 23.18 22.20
CA LYS A 420 -13.71 23.84 21.02
C LYS A 420 -13.06 23.35 19.73
N ALA A 421 -12.16 22.38 19.79
CA ALA A 421 -11.54 21.80 18.61
C ALA A 421 -12.60 21.04 17.81
N GLY A 422 -12.87 21.50 16.61
CA GLY A 422 -13.56 20.69 15.61
C GLY A 422 -12.59 19.72 14.96
N TYR A 423 -13.08 18.58 14.55
CA TYR A 423 -12.32 17.60 13.77
C TYR A 423 -12.86 17.57 12.33
N GLN A 424 -11.98 17.40 11.38
CA GLN A 424 -12.33 17.28 9.97
C GLN A 424 -11.82 15.93 9.45
N ASP A 425 -12.71 15.18 8.82
CA ASP A 425 -12.36 13.93 8.15
C ASP A 425 -11.35 14.15 7.01
N MET A 426 -10.36 13.28 6.92
CA MET A 426 -9.30 13.33 5.93
C MET A 426 -9.28 12.03 5.13
N PRO A 427 -9.03 12.08 3.81
CA PRO A 427 -8.82 10.89 3.01
C PRO A 427 -7.70 10.03 3.60
N ALA A 428 -7.97 8.74 3.73
CA ALA A 428 -6.99 7.78 4.22
C ALA A 428 -6.12 7.26 3.07
N ASP A 429 -4.87 6.98 3.38
CA ASP A 429 -4.03 6.08 2.62
C ASP A 429 -3.89 4.77 3.40
N ASN A 430 -4.65 3.78 2.98
CA ASN A 430 -4.65 2.42 3.50
C ASN A 430 -4.24 1.40 2.41
N SER A 431 -3.57 1.87 1.36
CA SER A 431 -3.05 1.04 0.27
C SER A 431 -1.79 0.25 0.66
N VAL A 432 -1.18 0.59 1.79
CA VAL A 432 0.05 -0.05 2.24
C VAL A 432 -0.23 -1.42 2.86
N VAL A 433 0.75 -2.30 2.74
CA VAL A 433 0.70 -3.63 3.36
C VAL A 433 0.66 -3.51 4.87
N GLY A 434 -0.29 -4.17 5.47
CA GLY A 434 -0.46 -4.28 6.91
C GLY A 434 0.62 -5.11 7.59
N ASN A 435 0.36 -5.49 8.83
CA ASN A 435 1.33 -6.26 9.61
C ASN A 435 1.46 -7.72 9.09
N PRO A 436 2.63 -8.35 9.25
CA PRO A 436 2.84 -9.72 8.78
C PRO A 436 2.34 -10.79 9.77
N GLY A 437 1.85 -10.43 10.94
CA GLY A 437 1.42 -11.35 11.99
C GLY A 437 -0.02 -11.87 11.83
N ILE A 438 -0.80 -11.29 10.91
CA ILE A 438 -2.17 -11.68 10.66
C ILE A 438 -2.23 -12.80 9.63
N GLU A 439 -2.97 -13.85 9.93
CA GLU A 439 -3.23 -14.96 9.00
C GLU A 439 -3.93 -14.43 7.74
N GLY A 440 -3.30 -14.65 6.58
CA GLY A 440 -3.78 -14.10 5.31
C GLY A 440 -3.28 -12.69 4.96
N SER A 441 -2.51 -12.03 5.84
CA SER A 441 -1.88 -10.72 5.59
C SER A 441 -0.71 -10.75 4.60
N LEU A 442 -0.52 -11.85 3.91
CA LEU A 442 0.46 -11.93 2.84
C LEU A 442 -0.09 -11.24 1.61
N ASN A 443 0.72 -10.37 1.02
CA ASN A 443 0.47 -9.80 -0.29
C ASN A 443 0.22 -10.91 -1.31
N ILE A 444 -1.04 -11.24 -1.53
CA ILE A 444 -1.40 -12.05 -2.67
C ILE A 444 -1.51 -11.10 -3.84
N THR A 445 -0.41 -10.94 -4.53
CA THR A 445 -0.47 -10.34 -5.85
C THR A 445 -0.89 -11.42 -6.82
N THR A 446 -2.16 -11.42 -7.20
CA THR A 446 -2.60 -12.25 -8.31
C THR A 446 -2.30 -11.52 -9.60
N THR A 447 -1.42 -12.09 -10.41
CA THR A 447 -1.14 -11.57 -11.75
C THR A 447 -2.12 -12.16 -12.75
N TYR A 448 -2.57 -11.31 -13.67
CA TYR A 448 -3.48 -11.65 -14.76
C TYR A 448 -2.72 -11.51 -16.06
N THR A 449 -2.54 -12.60 -16.78
CA THR A 449 -1.87 -12.60 -18.07
C THR A 449 -2.79 -13.17 -19.13
N TRP A 450 -3.23 -12.33 -20.05
CA TRP A 450 -4.04 -12.69 -21.21
C TRP A 450 -3.15 -13.05 -22.38
N LYS A 451 -3.47 -14.16 -23.04
CA LYS A 451 -2.95 -14.51 -24.37
C LYS A 451 -4.09 -14.48 -25.37
N LEU A 452 -4.00 -13.58 -26.35
CA LEU A 452 -5.04 -13.24 -27.33
C LEU A 452 -4.46 -13.41 -28.72
N GLU A 453 -4.49 -14.63 -29.22
CA GLU A 453 -3.86 -14.97 -30.50
C GLU A 453 -4.48 -14.19 -31.65
N GLY A 454 -3.65 -13.62 -32.51
CA GLY A 454 -4.08 -12.80 -33.65
C GLY A 454 -4.44 -11.34 -33.31
N ALA A 455 -4.41 -10.95 -32.04
CA ALA A 455 -4.64 -9.56 -31.65
C ALA A 455 -3.42 -8.66 -31.96
N ASN A 456 -3.67 -7.37 -32.08
CA ASN A 456 -2.64 -6.35 -32.22
C ASN A 456 -1.65 -6.31 -31.04
N ASN A 457 -2.13 -6.67 -29.84
CA ASN A 457 -1.34 -6.93 -28.66
C ASN A 457 -1.70 -8.33 -28.15
N PRO A 458 -0.91 -9.36 -28.48
CA PRO A 458 -1.26 -10.75 -28.17
C PRO A 458 -1.06 -11.13 -26.70
N THR A 459 -0.43 -10.28 -25.92
CA THR A 459 -0.25 -10.50 -24.46
C THR A 459 -0.58 -9.21 -23.71
N VAL A 460 -1.54 -9.28 -22.82
CA VAL A 460 -2.01 -8.15 -22.00
C VAL A 460 -1.99 -8.55 -20.53
N GLU A 461 -1.48 -7.68 -19.68
CA GLU A 461 -1.57 -7.84 -18.22
C GLU A 461 -2.70 -6.99 -17.66
N GLY A 462 -3.37 -7.49 -16.60
CA GLY A 462 -4.44 -6.79 -15.91
C GLY A 462 -5.75 -7.57 -15.85
N LYS A 463 -6.70 -7.10 -15.03
CA LYS A 463 -8.00 -7.78 -14.80
C LYS A 463 -8.87 -7.87 -16.05
N THR A 464 -8.67 -6.96 -16.99
CA THR A 464 -9.34 -6.93 -18.30
C THR A 464 -8.31 -6.71 -19.40
N ALA A 465 -8.64 -7.17 -20.61
CA ALA A 465 -7.80 -6.96 -21.78
C ALA A 465 -8.60 -6.37 -22.92
N THR A 466 -8.21 -5.19 -23.40
CA THR A 466 -8.82 -4.55 -24.57
C THR A 466 -7.85 -4.60 -25.73
N VAL A 467 -8.27 -5.21 -26.84
CA VAL A 467 -7.46 -5.43 -28.04
C VAL A 467 -8.25 -5.25 -29.32
N GLN A 468 -7.56 -5.21 -30.45
CA GLN A 468 -8.11 -5.18 -31.80
C GLN A 468 -7.56 -6.36 -32.61
N TYR A 469 -8.36 -6.82 -33.57
CA TYR A 469 -7.98 -7.86 -34.51
C TYR A 469 -8.02 -7.34 -35.95
N SER A 470 -6.99 -7.66 -36.74
CA SER A 470 -6.94 -7.31 -38.15
C SER A 470 -7.43 -8.44 -39.05
N ASN A 471 -7.28 -9.68 -38.61
CA ASN A 471 -7.65 -10.86 -39.39
C ASN A 471 -9.07 -11.32 -39.05
N MET A 472 -9.86 -11.64 -40.06
CA MET A 472 -11.20 -12.17 -39.89
C MET A 472 -11.17 -13.61 -39.40
N GLY A 473 -12.20 -13.99 -38.66
CA GLY A 473 -12.37 -15.35 -38.14
C GLY A 473 -12.80 -15.37 -36.70
N LYS A 474 -12.94 -16.55 -36.15
CA LYS A 474 -13.27 -16.73 -34.75
C LYS A 474 -11.99 -16.73 -33.91
N VAL A 475 -12.01 -15.94 -32.87
CA VAL A 475 -10.90 -15.79 -31.92
C VAL A 475 -11.36 -16.16 -30.53
N GLY A 476 -10.45 -16.68 -29.73
CA GLY A 476 -10.64 -17.02 -28.33
C GLY A 476 -9.72 -16.21 -27.43
N ALA A 477 -9.74 -16.55 -26.15
CA ALA A 477 -8.87 -15.95 -25.15
C ALA A 477 -8.37 -17.02 -24.20
N THR A 478 -7.12 -16.91 -23.81
CA THR A 478 -6.53 -17.67 -22.71
C THR A 478 -6.15 -16.69 -21.61
N LEU A 479 -6.63 -16.95 -20.41
CA LEU A 479 -6.24 -16.22 -19.21
C LEU A 479 -5.44 -17.13 -18.30
N THR A 480 -4.30 -16.66 -17.84
CA THR A 480 -3.53 -17.28 -16.77
C THR A 480 -3.56 -16.34 -15.56
N LEU A 481 -4.01 -16.87 -14.43
CA LEU A 481 -3.85 -16.26 -13.11
C LEU A 481 -2.73 -16.97 -12.37
N SER A 482 -1.87 -16.20 -11.74
CA SER A 482 -0.79 -16.75 -10.93
C SER A 482 -0.67 -15.98 -9.62
N ASN A 483 -0.57 -16.70 -8.53
CA ASN A 483 -0.20 -16.17 -7.21
C ASN A 483 0.87 -17.06 -6.56
N GLN A 484 1.26 -16.74 -5.33
CA GLN A 484 2.31 -17.49 -4.63
C GLN A 484 1.96 -18.96 -4.34
N TRP A 485 0.69 -19.39 -4.45
CA TRP A 485 0.26 -20.76 -4.19
C TRP A 485 0.04 -21.58 -5.46
N GLY A 486 0.14 -20.96 -6.62
CA GLY A 486 0.04 -21.68 -7.88
C GLY A 486 -0.50 -20.84 -9.02
N GLU A 487 -0.74 -21.53 -10.11
CA GLU A 487 -1.21 -20.96 -11.36
C GLU A 487 -2.45 -21.71 -11.84
N THR A 488 -3.40 -20.97 -12.39
CA THR A 488 -4.57 -21.52 -13.08
C THR A 488 -4.71 -20.88 -14.44
N THR A 489 -4.91 -21.69 -15.45
CA THR A 489 -5.11 -21.23 -16.83
C THR A 489 -6.44 -21.74 -17.35
N LEU A 490 -7.22 -20.86 -17.96
CA LEU A 490 -8.44 -21.20 -18.69
C LEU A 490 -8.34 -20.68 -20.12
N THR A 491 -8.66 -21.53 -21.07
CA THR A 491 -8.79 -21.16 -22.48
C THR A 491 -10.25 -21.28 -22.90
N LYS A 492 -10.75 -20.29 -23.58
CA LYS A 492 -12.09 -20.31 -24.16
C LYS A 492 -12.01 -19.94 -25.64
N ASP A 493 -12.30 -20.91 -26.48
CA ASP A 493 -12.24 -20.75 -27.92
C ASP A 493 -13.49 -20.09 -28.49
N ASN A 494 -13.35 -19.47 -29.64
CA ASN A 494 -14.46 -18.92 -30.45
C ASN A 494 -15.37 -17.93 -29.68
N LEU A 495 -14.79 -17.14 -28.80
CA LEU A 495 -15.53 -16.13 -28.01
C LEU A 495 -16.06 -14.98 -28.88
N VAL A 496 -15.29 -14.57 -29.85
CA VAL A 496 -15.59 -13.41 -30.70
C VAL A 496 -15.42 -13.77 -32.16
N GLU A 497 -16.36 -13.38 -33.01
CA GLU A 497 -16.23 -13.45 -34.45
C GLU A 497 -15.79 -12.11 -35.00
N VAL A 498 -14.58 -12.09 -35.55
CA VAL A 498 -14.05 -10.90 -36.24
C VAL A 498 -14.57 -10.89 -37.67
N THR A 499 -15.40 -9.92 -37.97
CA THR A 499 -16.02 -9.77 -39.29
C THR A 499 -15.27 -8.73 -40.12
N SER A 500 -15.46 -8.80 -41.43
CA SER A 500 -15.00 -7.71 -42.30
C SER A 500 -15.68 -6.42 -41.86
N SER A 501 -14.92 -5.34 -41.85
CA SER A 501 -15.50 -4.00 -41.75
C SER A 501 -16.50 -3.85 -42.91
N THR A 502 -17.80 -3.95 -42.61
CA THR A 502 -18.86 -3.65 -43.58
C THR A 502 -19.06 -2.15 -43.72
N GLY A 503 -18.40 -1.40 -42.88
CA GLY A 503 -18.31 0.05 -42.98
C GLY A 503 -17.25 0.43 -44.01
N ILE A 504 -17.64 0.97 -45.12
CA ILE A 504 -16.78 1.81 -45.88
C ILE A 504 -16.39 2.95 -44.95
N ASN A 505 -15.15 2.97 -44.46
CA ASN A 505 -14.63 4.17 -43.81
C ASN A 505 -14.73 5.27 -44.87
N GLU A 506 -15.74 6.14 -44.78
CA GLU A 506 -15.69 7.38 -45.49
C GLU A 506 -14.44 8.10 -44.98
N VAL A 507 -13.40 8.07 -45.80
CA VAL A 507 -12.34 9.02 -45.63
C VAL A 507 -13.02 10.36 -45.88
N GLU A 508 -13.30 11.13 -44.83
CA GLU A 508 -13.70 12.53 -44.95
C GLU A 508 -12.52 13.26 -45.60
N SER A 509 -12.47 13.18 -46.92
CA SER A 509 -11.68 14.16 -47.67
C SER A 509 -12.57 15.42 -47.72
N SER A 510 -12.03 16.53 -47.32
CA SER A 510 -12.66 17.84 -47.32
C SER A 510 -13.09 18.34 -48.71
N VAL A 511 -12.93 17.51 -49.73
CA VAL A 511 -13.22 17.86 -51.12
C VAL A 511 -14.56 17.31 -51.52
N ALA A 512 -15.47 18.22 -51.92
CA ALA A 512 -16.81 17.87 -52.32
C ALA A 512 -16.76 17.02 -53.63
N PHE A 513 -17.37 15.85 -53.56
CA PHE A 513 -17.56 14.92 -54.64
C PHE A 513 -19.03 14.51 -54.70
N GLU A 514 -19.60 14.46 -55.90
CA GLU A 514 -21.01 14.08 -56.14
C GLU A 514 -21.08 12.94 -57.17
N ALA A 515 -21.97 11.99 -56.92
CA ALA A 515 -22.33 10.92 -57.86
C ALA A 515 -23.87 10.84 -57.99
N PHE A 516 -24.37 11.03 -59.16
CA PHE A 516 -25.82 11.06 -59.41
C PHE A 516 -26.15 10.57 -60.87
N PRO A 517 -27.35 9.98 -61.04
CA PRO A 517 -28.28 9.55 -60.03
C PRO A 517 -27.76 8.30 -59.31
N ASN A 518 -28.12 8.15 -58.05
CA ASN A 518 -27.91 6.92 -57.30
C ASN A 518 -29.19 6.62 -56.52
N PRO A 519 -29.98 5.62 -56.86
CA PRO A 519 -29.73 4.52 -57.82
C PRO A 519 -29.69 4.98 -59.30
N PHE A 520 -28.89 4.24 -60.11
CA PHE A 520 -28.70 4.49 -61.53
C PHE A 520 -29.15 3.28 -62.40
N VAL A 521 -29.28 3.43 -63.72
CA VAL A 521 -29.67 2.34 -64.64
C VAL A 521 -28.45 1.82 -65.41
N GLU A 522 -27.80 2.67 -66.22
CA GLU A 522 -26.64 2.26 -67.04
C GLU A 522 -25.36 2.98 -66.66
N SER A 523 -25.51 4.25 -66.31
CA SER A 523 -24.39 5.15 -66.05
C SER A 523 -24.65 6.04 -64.83
N VAL A 524 -23.57 6.51 -64.23
CA VAL A 524 -23.56 7.48 -63.14
C VAL A 524 -22.73 8.71 -63.55
N ASN A 525 -23.22 9.88 -63.23
CA ASN A 525 -22.49 11.13 -63.40
C ASN A 525 -21.67 11.41 -62.17
N LEU A 526 -20.40 11.73 -62.39
CA LEU A 526 -19.45 12.06 -61.33
C LEU A 526 -19.06 13.53 -61.45
N ARG A 527 -19.07 14.27 -60.36
CA ARG A 527 -18.59 15.65 -60.29
C ARG A 527 -17.54 15.77 -59.21
N PHE A 528 -16.36 16.23 -59.57
CA PHE A 528 -15.25 16.45 -58.65
C PHE A 528 -15.06 17.95 -58.41
N ALA A 529 -14.92 18.36 -57.16
CA ALA A 529 -14.63 19.77 -56.85
C ALA A 529 -13.23 20.19 -57.29
N GLU A 530 -12.31 19.26 -57.44
CA GLU A 530 -10.96 19.49 -57.95
C GLU A 530 -10.74 18.76 -59.28
N GLY A 531 -10.11 19.44 -60.21
CA GLY A 531 -9.63 18.80 -61.42
C GLY A 531 -8.45 17.87 -61.20
N GLY A 532 -8.31 16.89 -62.06
CA GLY A 532 -7.20 15.93 -61.95
C GLY A 532 -7.46 14.60 -62.64
N THR A 533 -6.49 13.71 -62.51
CA THR A 533 -6.63 12.34 -63.02
C THR A 533 -6.90 11.39 -61.88
N TYR A 534 -8.01 10.65 -62.02
CA TYR A 534 -8.53 9.71 -61.04
C TYR A 534 -8.61 8.30 -61.60
N THR A 535 -8.27 7.30 -60.86
CA THR A 535 -8.57 5.89 -61.15
C THR A 535 -9.90 5.54 -60.47
N LEU A 536 -10.87 5.07 -61.26
CA LEU A 536 -12.18 4.67 -60.79
C LEU A 536 -12.28 3.15 -60.79
N ASN A 537 -12.25 2.53 -59.61
CA ASN A 537 -12.42 1.10 -59.42
C ASN A 537 -13.84 0.80 -59.01
N VAL A 538 -14.56 0.04 -59.83
CA VAL A 538 -15.90 -0.46 -59.50
C VAL A 538 -15.77 -1.88 -59.00
N LEU A 539 -16.22 -2.11 -57.76
CA LEU A 539 -16.20 -3.44 -57.13
C LEU A 539 -17.66 -3.91 -56.98
N ASN A 540 -17.88 -5.21 -57.06
CA ASN A 540 -19.18 -5.80 -56.72
C ASN A 540 -19.40 -5.88 -55.18
N ALA A 541 -20.57 -6.37 -54.79
CA ALA A 541 -20.90 -6.52 -53.37
C ALA A 541 -19.97 -7.43 -52.56
N ASN A 542 -19.23 -8.30 -53.25
CA ASN A 542 -18.23 -9.19 -52.63
C ASN A 542 -16.81 -8.60 -52.60
N GLY A 543 -16.66 -7.31 -53.00
CA GLY A 543 -15.38 -6.61 -53.02
C GLY A 543 -14.48 -6.97 -54.20
N MET A 544 -14.93 -7.72 -55.20
CA MET A 544 -14.17 -8.05 -56.39
C MET A 544 -14.24 -6.91 -57.40
N LEU A 545 -13.07 -6.57 -57.99
CA LEU A 545 -12.98 -5.55 -59.02
C LEU A 545 -13.71 -6.02 -60.29
N VAL A 546 -14.70 -5.22 -60.70
CA VAL A 546 -15.51 -5.46 -61.92
C VAL A 546 -15.01 -4.60 -63.07
N GLN A 547 -14.62 -3.38 -62.78
CA GLN A 547 -14.23 -2.39 -63.78
C GLN A 547 -13.19 -1.43 -63.19
N SER A 548 -12.23 -1.02 -63.98
CA SER A 548 -11.30 0.05 -63.61
C SER A 548 -11.08 1.00 -64.80
N ASN A 549 -11.31 2.28 -64.57
CA ASN A 549 -11.21 3.33 -65.56
C ASN A 549 -10.30 4.45 -65.09
N LEU A 550 -9.51 4.99 -65.99
CA LEU A 550 -8.76 6.23 -65.75
C LEU A 550 -9.62 7.43 -66.27
N LEU A 551 -9.91 8.38 -65.39
CA LEU A 551 -10.70 9.55 -65.67
C LEU A 551 -9.87 10.82 -65.46
N THR A 552 -9.76 11.69 -66.46
CA THR A 552 -9.20 13.02 -66.29
C THR A 552 -10.34 14.04 -66.48
N THR A 553 -10.56 14.90 -65.49
CA THR A 553 -11.68 15.86 -65.45
C THR A 553 -11.22 17.21 -64.91
N ALA A 554 -11.88 18.28 -65.31
CA ALA A 554 -11.72 19.62 -64.75
C ALA A 554 -12.54 19.77 -63.43
N ALA A 555 -12.21 20.76 -62.58
CA ALA A 555 -12.97 21.08 -61.40
C ALA A 555 -14.43 21.48 -61.76
N GLY A 556 -15.39 20.84 -61.12
CA GLY A 556 -16.84 21.07 -61.32
C GLY A 556 -17.42 20.42 -62.58
N GLU A 557 -16.59 19.84 -63.44
CA GLU A 557 -17.04 19.13 -64.64
C GLU A 557 -17.81 17.86 -64.29
N VAL A 558 -18.92 17.62 -65.02
CA VAL A 558 -19.74 16.40 -64.86
C VAL A 558 -19.31 15.39 -65.92
N THR A 559 -18.76 14.28 -65.48
CA THR A 559 -18.34 13.17 -66.33
C THR A 559 -19.27 11.98 -66.16
N ASN A 560 -19.76 11.45 -67.27
CA ASN A 560 -20.61 10.25 -67.26
C ASN A 560 -19.75 9.00 -67.30
N VAL A 561 -20.03 8.06 -66.37
CA VAL A 561 -19.31 6.78 -66.27
C VAL A 561 -20.30 5.63 -66.38
N ASN A 562 -20.13 4.82 -67.39
CA ASN A 562 -20.86 3.59 -67.58
C ASN A 562 -20.39 2.54 -66.60
N VAL A 563 -21.31 1.89 -65.89
CA VAL A 563 -20.98 0.82 -64.97
C VAL A 563 -21.53 -0.49 -65.55
N THR A 564 -20.64 -1.35 -65.93
CA THR A 564 -20.98 -2.69 -66.48
C THR A 564 -21.37 -3.67 -65.39
N GLY A 565 -22.20 -4.68 -65.73
CA GLY A 565 -22.59 -5.73 -64.80
C GLY A 565 -24.10 -5.79 -64.48
N ALA A 566 -24.50 -6.78 -63.70
CA ALA A 566 -25.91 -7.02 -63.34
C ALA A 566 -26.47 -5.98 -62.39
N LYS A 567 -27.78 -5.93 -62.24
CA LYS A 567 -28.44 -5.12 -61.22
C LYS A 567 -27.95 -5.53 -59.82
N GLY A 568 -27.69 -4.55 -58.96
CA GLY A 568 -27.20 -4.82 -57.61
C GLY A 568 -26.40 -3.70 -57.00
N LEU A 569 -25.77 -4.00 -55.91
CA LEU A 569 -24.89 -3.09 -55.15
C LEU A 569 -23.48 -3.12 -55.72
N TYR A 570 -22.91 -1.96 -55.95
CA TYR A 570 -21.53 -1.74 -56.37
C TYR A 570 -20.84 -0.76 -55.40
N ILE A 571 -19.56 -0.87 -55.31
CA ILE A 571 -18.66 0.04 -54.59
C ILE A 571 -17.79 0.77 -55.60
N LEU A 572 -17.89 2.06 -55.71
CA LEU A 572 -16.99 2.88 -56.48
C LEU A 572 -15.86 3.42 -55.58
N GLN A 573 -14.65 2.93 -55.81
CA GLN A 573 -13.45 3.44 -55.16
C GLN A 573 -12.72 4.39 -56.14
N ILE A 574 -12.50 5.63 -55.69
CA ILE A 574 -11.84 6.67 -56.42
C ILE A 574 -10.41 6.83 -55.88
N VAL A 575 -9.44 6.72 -56.74
CA VAL A 575 -8.01 6.78 -56.38
C VAL A 575 -7.35 7.97 -57.11
N LYS A 576 -6.62 8.81 -56.37
CA LYS A 576 -5.80 9.92 -56.90
C LYS A 576 -4.38 9.77 -56.39
N GLY A 577 -3.40 9.76 -57.31
CA GLY A 577 -1.99 9.63 -56.92
C GLY A 577 -1.66 8.35 -56.13
N GLY A 578 -2.32 7.23 -56.42
CA GLY A 578 -2.10 5.93 -55.74
C GLY A 578 -2.75 5.78 -54.36
N LYS A 579 -3.44 6.80 -53.88
CA LYS A 579 -4.19 6.76 -52.62
C LYS A 579 -5.69 6.81 -52.86
N THR A 580 -6.44 6.05 -52.08
CA THR A 580 -7.92 6.13 -52.12
C THR A 580 -8.36 7.52 -51.71
N TYR A 581 -9.03 8.19 -52.65
CA TYR A 581 -9.54 9.55 -52.47
C TYR A 581 -10.93 9.57 -51.86
N LYS A 582 -11.84 8.69 -52.37
CA LYS A 582 -13.17 8.49 -51.86
C LYS A 582 -13.72 7.12 -52.25
N THR A 583 -14.62 6.58 -51.41
CA THR A 583 -15.35 5.35 -51.72
C THR A 583 -16.83 5.60 -51.49
N ILE A 584 -17.67 5.22 -52.44
CA ILE A 584 -19.14 5.39 -52.37
C ILE A 584 -19.87 4.10 -52.79
N LYS A 585 -21.08 3.96 -52.28
CA LYS A 585 -22.03 2.91 -52.68
C LYS A 585 -22.86 3.40 -53.86
N LEU A 586 -22.94 2.56 -54.90
CA LEU A 586 -23.76 2.76 -56.09
C LEU A 586 -24.79 1.63 -56.19
N VAL A 587 -26.02 1.94 -56.50
CA VAL A 587 -27.10 0.97 -56.69
C VAL A 587 -27.55 0.97 -58.14
N LYS A 588 -27.33 -0.15 -58.85
CA LYS A 588 -27.79 -0.35 -60.23
C LYS A 588 -29.16 -1.00 -60.22
N LYS A 589 -30.16 -0.37 -60.88
CA LYS A 589 -31.51 -0.84 -61.02
C LYS A 589 -31.76 -1.73 -62.20
#